data_075d502956f7cc100f2cf8d35a9292de
#
_entry.id   075d502956f7cc100f2cf8d35a9292de
#
_cell.length_a   1.000
_cell.length_b   1.000
_cell.length_c   1.000
_cell.angle_alpha   90.00
_cell.angle_beta   90.00
_cell.angle_gamma   90.00
#
_symmetry.space_group_name_H-M   'P 1'
#
loop_
_entity.id
_entity.type
_entity.pdbx_description
1 polymer ?
#
loop_
_entity_poly.entity_id
_entity_poly.type
_entity_poly.pdbx_seq_one_letter_code
_entity_poly.pdbx_strand_id
1 'polypeptide(L)'
;MRAFLALLAAVPLIGAASAPPQPVVLELFTSQGCSSCPPADLAVAKAADRADVIALSFNVTYWDHLGWKDTFSRPEFTARQVAYAKALGHGAPFTPEVVAGGRTDAVANTPAKVDALIARARTQPTTRVTAAGGRVTVAAGVAPRRGADVWLVEYDPRTLQVPVKAGENGGKTLPQRNVVRSLKRLGGWQGQAETFAAPGADPSLRSVVLVQGVDGGPILAAGRL
;
A
#
# COMPACT_ATOMS: atom_id res chain seq x y z
N MET A 1 36.19 -61.18 -18.09
CA MET A 1 35.60 -60.41 -17.03
C MET A 1 35.73 -58.94 -17.42
N ARG A 2 34.61 -58.25 -17.83
CA ARG A 2 34.59 -56.82 -18.20
C ARG A 2 33.97 -56.07 -17.05
N ALA A 3 34.76 -55.26 -16.38
CA ALA A 3 34.26 -54.34 -15.29
C ALA A 3 33.58 -53.16 -15.91
N PHE A 4 32.26 -52.97 -15.63
CA PHE A 4 31.52 -51.74 -15.95
C PHE A 4 31.75 -50.74 -14.82
N LEU A 5 32.46 -49.66 -15.13
CA LEU A 5 32.57 -48.52 -14.24
C LEU A 5 31.26 -47.66 -14.39
N ALA A 6 30.45 -47.68 -13.37
CA ALA A 6 29.27 -46.78 -13.32
C ALA A 6 29.73 -45.37 -12.89
N LEU A 7 29.61 -44.41 -13.81
CA LEU A 7 29.88 -43.00 -13.55
C LEU A 7 28.64 -42.37 -12.87
N LEU A 8 28.70 -42.14 -11.57
CA LEU A 8 27.66 -41.37 -10.86
C LEU A 8 27.82 -39.89 -11.21
N ALA A 9 26.89 -39.35 -12.02
CA ALA A 9 26.78 -37.92 -12.27
C ALA A 9 26.15 -37.24 -11.06
N ALA A 10 26.93 -36.43 -10.33
CA ALA A 10 26.42 -35.56 -9.28
C ALA A 10 25.64 -34.41 -9.91
N VAL A 11 24.32 -34.40 -9.73
CA VAL A 11 23.47 -33.26 -10.12
C VAL A 11 23.60 -32.17 -9.04
N PRO A 12 24.07 -30.95 -9.37
CA PRO A 12 24.13 -29.89 -8.40
C PRO A 12 22.70 -29.48 -8.00
N LEU A 13 22.37 -29.56 -6.71
CA LEU A 13 21.17 -28.91 -6.16
C LEU A 13 21.38 -27.40 -6.26
N ILE A 14 20.79 -26.78 -7.27
CA ILE A 14 20.64 -25.33 -7.35
C ILE A 14 19.63 -24.93 -6.27
N GLY A 15 20.15 -24.50 -5.12
CA GLY A 15 19.33 -23.95 -4.05
C GLY A 15 18.49 -22.79 -4.59
N ALA A 16 17.17 -22.93 -4.54
CA ALA A 16 16.25 -21.83 -4.88
C ALA A 16 16.52 -20.68 -3.91
N ALA A 17 17.19 -19.61 -4.39
CA ALA A 17 17.33 -18.38 -3.62
C ALA A 17 15.92 -17.89 -3.24
N SER A 18 15.63 -17.80 -1.95
CA SER A 18 14.35 -17.25 -1.47
C SER A 18 14.23 -15.83 -1.99
N ALA A 19 13.11 -15.53 -2.64
CA ALA A 19 12.84 -14.17 -3.11
C ALA A 19 12.90 -13.21 -1.93
N PRO A 20 13.45 -11.98 -2.12
CA PRO A 20 13.48 -11.00 -1.05
C PRO A 20 12.05 -10.75 -0.54
N PRO A 21 11.90 -10.54 0.79
CA PRO A 21 10.60 -10.25 1.37
C PRO A 21 9.99 -9.01 0.71
N GLN A 22 8.69 -9.05 0.42
CA GLN A 22 8.00 -7.91 -0.15
C GLN A 22 7.85 -6.79 0.89
N PRO A 23 7.85 -5.51 0.45
CA PRO A 23 7.62 -4.40 1.36
C PRO A 23 6.22 -4.49 1.95
N VAL A 24 6.10 -4.14 3.23
CA VAL A 24 4.79 -3.95 3.88
C VAL A 24 4.20 -2.65 3.38
N VAL A 25 2.96 -2.70 2.91
CA VAL A 25 2.22 -1.49 2.52
C VAL A 25 1.55 -0.91 3.75
N LEU A 26 1.84 0.36 4.03
CA LEU A 26 1.14 1.17 5.02
C LEU A 26 0.24 2.17 4.29
N GLU A 27 -1.03 2.19 4.62
CA GLU A 27 -2.00 3.15 4.13
C GLU A 27 -2.49 3.99 5.31
N LEU A 28 -2.07 5.24 5.34
CA LEU A 28 -2.54 6.21 6.33
C LEU A 28 -3.77 6.92 5.78
N PHE A 29 -4.91 6.79 6.46
CA PHE A 29 -6.08 7.61 6.23
C PHE A 29 -6.07 8.79 7.19
N THR A 30 -6.02 9.99 6.63
CA THR A 30 -5.75 11.25 7.33
C THR A 30 -6.61 12.37 6.77
N SER A 31 -6.61 13.54 7.43
CA SER A 31 -7.19 14.78 6.91
C SER A 31 -6.47 15.99 7.46
N GLN A 32 -6.32 17.02 6.65
CA GLN A 32 -5.85 18.34 7.09
C GLN A 32 -6.79 18.97 8.12
N GLY A 33 -8.07 18.60 8.11
CA GLY A 33 -9.07 19.03 9.09
C GLY A 33 -9.03 18.33 10.44
N CYS A 34 -8.30 17.22 10.56
CA CYS A 34 -8.28 16.37 11.76
C CYS A 34 -7.13 16.76 12.69
N SER A 35 -7.40 17.29 13.88
CA SER A 35 -6.38 17.78 14.83
C SER A 35 -5.52 16.67 15.45
N SER A 36 -6.01 15.43 15.50
CA SER A 36 -5.28 14.27 16.00
C SER A 36 -4.42 13.56 14.93
N CYS A 37 -4.53 13.97 13.66
CA CYS A 37 -3.84 13.32 12.54
C CYS A 37 -2.33 13.64 12.43
N PRO A 38 -1.85 14.86 12.66
CA PRO A 38 -0.46 15.23 12.39
C PRO A 38 0.61 14.33 13.04
N PRO A 39 0.45 13.81 14.27
CA PRO A 39 1.43 12.86 14.82
C PRO A 39 1.53 11.55 14.03
N ALA A 40 0.42 11.05 13.48
CA ALA A 40 0.43 9.84 12.64
C ALA A 40 1.04 10.13 11.26
N ASP A 41 0.74 11.30 10.65
CA ASP A 41 1.38 11.74 9.40
C ASP A 41 2.91 11.72 9.54
N LEU A 42 3.45 12.26 10.64
CA LEU A 42 4.89 12.27 10.91
C LEU A 42 5.46 10.86 11.15
N ALA A 43 4.75 10.01 11.89
CA ALA A 43 5.21 8.65 12.19
C ALA A 43 5.27 7.78 10.92
N VAL A 44 4.26 7.87 10.05
CA VAL A 44 4.21 7.14 8.77
C VAL A 44 5.19 7.74 7.76
N ALA A 45 5.36 9.07 7.72
CA ALA A 45 6.37 9.72 6.89
C ALA A 45 7.79 9.24 7.21
N LYS A 46 8.12 9.00 8.50
CA LYS A 46 9.39 8.42 8.91
C LYS A 46 9.55 6.97 8.44
N ALA A 47 8.49 6.17 8.48
CA ALA A 47 8.52 4.79 7.99
C ALA A 47 8.71 4.72 6.46
N ALA A 48 8.35 5.77 5.72
CA ALA A 48 8.51 5.85 4.26
C ALA A 48 9.98 5.83 3.79
N ASP A 49 10.94 6.11 4.67
CA ASP A 49 12.39 6.04 4.37
C ASP A 49 12.92 4.60 4.33
N ARG A 50 12.15 3.64 4.77
CA ARG A 50 12.54 2.23 4.84
C ARG A 50 12.35 1.55 3.50
N ALA A 51 13.33 0.75 3.06
CA ALA A 51 13.25 -0.03 1.83
C ALA A 51 12.18 -1.13 1.88
N ASP A 52 11.91 -1.66 3.08
CA ASP A 52 10.95 -2.73 3.35
C ASP A 52 9.51 -2.23 3.60
N VAL A 53 9.22 -0.94 3.33
CA VAL A 53 7.91 -0.30 3.53
C VAL A 53 7.51 0.49 2.29
N ILE A 54 6.25 0.38 1.89
CA ILE A 54 5.58 1.31 0.98
C ILE A 54 4.56 2.07 1.83
N ALA A 55 4.82 3.34 2.11
CA ALA A 55 3.91 4.20 2.86
C ALA A 55 3.15 5.14 1.91
N LEU A 56 1.83 5.21 2.06
CA LEU A 56 0.91 5.97 1.24
C LEU A 56 -0.05 6.75 2.15
N SER A 57 -0.25 8.04 1.88
CA SER A 57 -1.17 8.90 2.64
C SER A 57 -2.41 9.21 1.80
N PHE A 58 -3.57 8.79 2.29
CA PHE A 58 -4.88 8.96 1.68
C PHE A 58 -5.68 10.00 2.47
N ASN A 59 -5.96 11.15 1.86
CA ASN A 59 -6.75 12.19 2.50
C ASN A 59 -8.24 11.93 2.28
N VAL A 60 -9.00 11.82 3.37
CA VAL A 60 -10.43 11.49 3.37
C VAL A 60 -11.31 12.71 3.39
N THR A 61 -12.56 12.59 2.88
CA THR A 61 -13.46 13.72 2.64
C THR A 61 -14.41 14.05 3.79
N TYR A 62 -14.61 13.16 4.77
CA TYR A 62 -15.64 13.38 5.80
C TYR A 62 -15.31 14.45 6.85
N TRP A 63 -14.10 15.05 6.78
CA TRP A 63 -13.71 16.23 7.53
C TRP A 63 -13.97 17.54 6.79
N ASP A 64 -14.19 17.49 5.46
CA ASP A 64 -14.25 18.69 4.60
C ASP A 64 -15.38 19.66 4.96
N HIS A 65 -16.44 19.20 5.62
CA HIS A 65 -17.57 20.01 6.05
C HIS A 65 -17.36 20.75 7.38
N LEU A 66 -16.21 20.52 8.06
CA LEU A 66 -15.90 21.12 9.36
C LEU A 66 -15.05 22.40 9.26
N GLY A 67 -15.26 23.21 8.22
CA GLY A 67 -14.67 24.52 8.02
C GLY A 67 -13.39 24.56 7.18
N TRP A 68 -12.80 23.41 6.83
CA TRP A 68 -11.65 23.31 5.92
C TRP A 68 -11.83 22.17 4.94
N LYS A 69 -11.83 22.48 3.65
CA LYS A 69 -11.80 21.46 2.61
C LYS A 69 -10.35 21.02 2.37
N ASP A 70 -10.06 19.76 2.67
CA ASP A 70 -8.74 19.17 2.45
C ASP A 70 -8.37 19.21 0.96
N THR A 71 -7.18 19.75 0.66
CA THR A 71 -6.74 19.99 -0.72
C THR A 71 -6.40 18.70 -1.48
N PHE A 72 -6.27 17.57 -0.79
CA PHE A 72 -5.93 16.27 -1.35
C PHE A 72 -7.04 15.23 -1.17
N SER A 73 -8.10 15.55 -0.42
CA SER A 73 -9.18 14.59 -0.17
C SER A 73 -9.90 14.19 -1.46
N ARG A 74 -10.27 12.92 -1.53
CA ARG A 74 -11.04 12.37 -2.65
C ARG A 74 -12.06 11.35 -2.15
N PRO A 75 -13.26 11.30 -2.77
CA PRO A 75 -14.30 10.33 -2.41
C PRO A 75 -13.84 8.89 -2.52
N GLU A 76 -13.02 8.55 -3.54
CA GLU A 76 -12.48 7.20 -3.72
C GLU A 76 -11.55 6.76 -2.59
N PHE A 77 -10.87 7.70 -1.91
CA PHE A 77 -10.02 7.40 -0.76
C PHE A 77 -10.88 7.09 0.47
N THR A 78 -11.93 7.85 0.67
CA THR A 78 -12.93 7.55 1.72
C THR A 78 -13.61 6.20 1.47
N ALA A 79 -13.99 5.90 0.22
CA ALA A 79 -14.58 4.61 -0.15
C ALA A 79 -13.61 3.44 0.13
N ARG A 80 -12.30 3.62 -0.15
CA ARG A 80 -11.26 2.63 0.19
C ARG A 80 -11.17 2.39 1.69
N GLN A 81 -11.22 3.43 2.51
CA GLN A 81 -11.21 3.31 3.97
C GLN A 81 -12.46 2.58 4.49
N VAL A 82 -13.64 2.91 3.94
CA VAL A 82 -14.90 2.23 4.29
C VAL A 82 -14.83 0.72 4.00
N ALA A 83 -14.20 0.33 2.88
CA ALA A 83 -13.98 -1.07 2.56
C ALA A 83 -13.09 -1.75 3.61
N TYR A 84 -12.02 -1.09 4.07
CA TYR A 84 -11.19 -1.59 5.16
C TYR A 84 -11.94 -1.67 6.49
N ALA A 85 -12.70 -0.64 6.87
CA ALA A 85 -13.50 -0.66 8.09
C ALA A 85 -14.42 -1.89 8.14
N LYS A 86 -15.06 -2.22 7.02
CA LYS A 86 -15.89 -3.42 6.88
C LYS A 86 -15.07 -4.71 6.96
N ALA A 87 -13.95 -4.80 6.24
CA ALA A 87 -13.13 -6.01 6.17
C ALA A 87 -12.43 -6.32 7.51
N LEU A 88 -12.04 -5.29 8.27
CA LEU A 88 -11.37 -5.39 9.56
C LEU A 88 -12.35 -5.43 10.76
N GLY A 89 -13.66 -5.35 10.50
CA GLY A 89 -14.71 -5.51 11.53
C GLY A 89 -15.02 -4.25 12.33
N HIS A 90 -14.72 -3.06 11.79
CA HIS A 90 -15.09 -1.79 12.40
C HIS A 90 -16.51 -1.36 12.02
N GLY A 91 -17.17 -0.63 12.91
CA GLY A 91 -18.50 -0.08 12.65
C GLY A 91 -18.47 1.14 11.72
N ALA A 92 -17.41 1.95 11.78
CA ALA A 92 -17.22 3.17 10.98
C ALA A 92 -15.73 3.46 10.76
N PRO A 93 -15.37 4.18 9.67
CA PRO A 93 -14.01 4.67 9.46
C PRO A 93 -13.65 5.74 10.52
N PHE A 94 -12.37 5.89 10.83
CA PHE A 94 -11.84 6.88 11.78
C PHE A 94 -10.51 7.46 11.30
N THR A 95 -10.11 8.62 11.81
CA THR A 95 -8.80 9.19 11.56
C THR A 95 -8.11 9.62 12.86
N PRO A 96 -6.74 9.52 12.91
CA PRO A 96 -5.92 8.87 11.90
C PRO A 96 -6.04 7.35 12.00
N GLU A 97 -6.14 6.67 10.84
CA GLU A 97 -6.08 5.21 10.76
C GLU A 97 -4.89 4.79 9.91
N VAL A 98 -4.05 3.90 10.41
CA VAL A 98 -2.97 3.28 9.64
C VAL A 98 -3.30 1.81 9.43
N VAL A 99 -3.57 1.45 8.18
CA VAL A 99 -3.78 0.06 7.76
C VAL A 99 -2.46 -0.51 7.27
N ALA A 100 -2.05 -1.65 7.80
CA ALA A 100 -0.84 -2.34 7.38
C ALA A 100 -1.17 -3.65 6.65
N GLY A 101 -0.73 -3.74 5.39
CA GLY A 101 -0.89 -4.91 4.53
C GLY A 101 -2.36 -5.30 4.26
N GLY A 102 -3.33 -4.42 4.51
CA GLY A 102 -4.76 -4.73 4.45
C GLY A 102 -5.19 -5.81 5.46
N ARG A 103 -4.47 -5.98 6.58
CA ARG A 103 -4.67 -7.08 7.55
C ARG A 103 -4.90 -6.62 8.97
N THR A 104 -4.38 -5.50 9.33
CA THR A 104 -4.46 -4.92 10.68
C THR A 104 -4.36 -3.41 10.58
N ASP A 105 -4.95 -2.73 11.53
CA ASP A 105 -4.95 -1.28 11.61
C ASP A 105 -4.83 -0.80 13.05
N ALA A 106 -4.53 0.47 13.21
CA ALA A 106 -4.59 1.20 14.49
C ALA A 106 -4.44 2.70 14.29
N VAL A 107 -4.72 3.46 15.37
CA VAL A 107 -4.22 4.83 15.55
C VAL A 107 -2.72 4.75 15.83
N ALA A 108 -1.88 4.73 14.78
CA ALA A 108 -0.44 4.60 14.91
C ALA A 108 0.24 5.97 14.84
N ASN A 109 0.11 6.75 15.90
CA ASN A 109 0.60 8.12 16.03
C ASN A 109 2.02 8.24 16.62
N THR A 110 2.77 7.14 16.73
CA THR A 110 4.17 7.10 17.10
C THR A 110 4.94 6.09 16.26
N PRO A 111 6.28 6.27 16.05
CA PRO A 111 7.08 5.29 15.33
C PRO A 111 6.97 3.86 15.87
N ALA A 112 6.97 3.69 17.19
CA ALA A 112 6.85 2.37 17.81
C ALA A 112 5.51 1.66 17.48
N LYS A 113 4.40 2.41 17.42
CA LYS A 113 3.10 1.85 17.01
C LYS A 113 3.09 1.47 15.53
N VAL A 114 3.71 2.28 14.67
CA VAL A 114 3.89 1.97 13.25
C VAL A 114 4.73 0.71 13.08
N ASP A 115 5.85 0.58 13.80
CA ASP A 115 6.70 -0.62 13.78
C ASP A 115 5.96 -1.88 14.23
N ALA A 116 5.12 -1.76 15.26
CA ALA A 116 4.27 -2.87 15.72
C ALA A 116 3.25 -3.31 14.66
N LEU A 117 2.65 -2.37 13.92
CA LEU A 117 1.76 -2.69 12.80
C LEU A 117 2.52 -3.38 11.64
N ILE A 118 3.68 -2.86 11.27
CA ILE A 118 4.54 -3.46 10.24
C ILE A 118 4.88 -4.91 10.61
N ALA A 119 5.29 -5.15 11.86
CA ALA A 119 5.62 -6.50 12.33
C ALA A 119 4.46 -7.49 12.22
N ARG A 120 3.23 -7.06 12.59
CA ARG A 120 2.02 -7.89 12.49
C ARG A 120 1.59 -8.15 11.04
N ALA A 121 1.84 -7.19 10.14
CA ALA A 121 1.40 -7.28 8.76
C ALA A 121 2.36 -8.09 7.86
N ARG A 122 3.57 -8.43 8.34
CA ARG A 122 4.54 -9.21 7.56
C ARG A 122 4.00 -10.58 7.21
N THR A 123 3.97 -10.88 5.92
CA THR A 123 3.59 -12.19 5.38
C THR A 123 4.45 -12.52 4.17
N GLN A 124 4.48 -13.78 3.79
CA GLN A 124 5.04 -14.18 2.50
C GLN A 124 4.10 -13.76 1.38
N PRO A 125 4.62 -13.22 0.26
CA PRO A 125 3.81 -12.88 -0.89
C PRO A 125 3.23 -14.14 -1.53
N THR A 126 1.98 -14.05 -1.99
CA THR A 126 1.33 -15.17 -2.71
C THR A 126 1.49 -15.06 -4.22
N THR A 127 1.97 -13.94 -4.71
CA THR A 127 2.31 -13.66 -6.12
C THR A 127 3.37 -12.57 -6.20
N ARG A 128 3.78 -12.20 -7.41
CA ARG A 128 4.73 -11.11 -7.66
C ARG A 128 4.18 -10.14 -8.68
N VAL A 129 4.60 -8.88 -8.55
CA VAL A 129 4.31 -7.82 -9.50
C VAL A 129 5.60 -7.37 -10.15
N THR A 130 5.59 -7.24 -11.48
CA THR A 130 6.67 -6.62 -12.26
C THR A 130 6.08 -5.58 -13.19
N ALA A 131 6.88 -4.58 -13.57
CA ALA A 131 6.46 -3.57 -14.51
C ALA A 131 7.55 -3.30 -15.55
N ALA A 132 7.15 -3.18 -16.81
CA ALA A 132 8.01 -2.81 -17.91
C ALA A 132 7.16 -2.24 -19.06
N GLY A 133 7.67 -1.20 -19.75
CA GLY A 133 7.07 -0.69 -20.97
C GLY A 133 5.61 -0.24 -20.83
N GLY A 134 5.23 0.40 -19.73
CA GLY A 134 3.86 0.84 -19.46
C GLY A 134 2.86 -0.30 -19.20
N ARG A 135 3.35 -1.47 -18.82
CA ARG A 135 2.54 -2.65 -18.47
C ARG A 135 2.93 -3.19 -17.10
N VAL A 136 1.95 -3.70 -16.40
CA VAL A 136 2.10 -4.38 -15.11
C VAL A 136 1.75 -5.84 -15.31
N THR A 137 2.64 -6.73 -14.91
CA THR A 137 2.40 -8.18 -14.91
C THR A 137 2.31 -8.69 -13.49
N VAL A 138 1.19 -9.33 -13.16
CA VAL A 138 0.99 -10.12 -11.94
C VAL A 138 1.29 -11.57 -12.28
N ALA A 139 2.26 -12.18 -11.61
CA ALA A 139 2.62 -13.58 -11.83
C ALA A 139 1.50 -14.53 -11.38
N ALA A 140 1.53 -15.77 -11.85
CA ALA A 140 0.66 -16.81 -11.29
C ALA A 140 0.95 -16.99 -9.79
N GLY A 141 -0.11 -17.29 -9.02
CA GLY A 141 0.00 -17.43 -7.57
C GLY A 141 -1.32 -17.87 -6.94
N VAL A 142 -1.38 -17.81 -5.60
CA VAL A 142 -2.57 -18.21 -4.85
C VAL A 142 -3.49 -17.00 -4.66
N ALA A 143 -4.63 -17.01 -5.36
CA ALA A 143 -5.67 -15.99 -5.18
C ALA A 143 -6.65 -16.39 -4.06
N PRO A 144 -7.24 -15.41 -3.35
CA PRO A 144 -8.37 -15.67 -2.46
C PRO A 144 -9.57 -16.24 -3.24
N ARG A 145 -10.49 -16.92 -2.54
CA ARG A 145 -11.70 -17.51 -3.17
C ARG A 145 -12.50 -16.53 -4.03
N ARG A 146 -12.58 -15.25 -3.62
CA ARG A 146 -13.30 -14.19 -4.34
C ARG A 146 -12.42 -13.44 -5.34
N GLY A 147 -11.16 -13.84 -5.49
CA GLY A 147 -10.17 -13.16 -6.31
C GLY A 147 -9.54 -11.95 -5.63
N ALA A 148 -8.82 -11.19 -6.42
CA ALA A 148 -8.14 -9.96 -6.00
C ALA A 148 -8.32 -8.87 -7.05
N ASP A 149 -8.20 -7.62 -6.62
CA ASP A 149 -8.12 -6.46 -7.49
C ASP A 149 -6.66 -6.03 -7.66
N VAL A 150 -6.34 -5.57 -8.86
CA VAL A 150 -5.04 -4.95 -9.16
C VAL A 150 -5.25 -3.43 -9.21
N TRP A 151 -4.58 -2.73 -8.29
CA TRP A 151 -4.67 -1.28 -8.14
C TRP A 151 -3.38 -0.60 -8.57
N LEU A 152 -3.49 0.46 -9.35
CA LEU A 152 -2.42 1.43 -9.59
C LEU A 152 -2.65 2.62 -8.66
N VAL A 153 -1.64 2.94 -7.85
CA VAL A 153 -1.64 4.09 -6.94
C VAL A 153 -0.53 5.03 -7.35
N GLU A 154 -0.88 6.27 -7.65
CA GLU A 154 0.07 7.34 -7.95
C GLU A 154 0.13 8.31 -6.78
N TYR A 155 1.32 8.66 -6.33
CA TYR A 155 1.53 9.50 -5.16
C TYR A 155 2.67 10.50 -5.37
N ASP A 156 2.57 11.65 -4.71
CA ASP A 156 3.63 12.65 -4.66
C ASP A 156 4.65 12.24 -3.58
N PRO A 157 5.91 11.92 -3.93
CA PRO A 157 6.91 11.43 -2.96
C PRO A 157 7.47 12.52 -2.05
N ARG A 158 7.22 13.78 -2.37
CA ARG A 158 7.75 14.94 -1.62
C ARG A 158 7.03 15.10 -0.30
N THR A 159 7.67 15.80 0.63
CA THR A 159 6.99 16.35 1.81
C THR A 159 6.40 17.70 1.44
N LEU A 160 5.07 17.73 1.33
CA LEU A 160 4.33 18.94 1.00
C LEU A 160 4.03 19.72 2.28
N GLN A 161 4.27 21.03 2.25
CA GLN A 161 3.93 21.94 3.36
C GLN A 161 2.57 22.57 3.06
N VAL A 162 1.54 22.20 3.82
CA VAL A 162 0.16 22.62 3.57
C VAL A 162 -0.27 23.66 4.61
N PRO A 163 -0.41 24.95 4.23
CA PRO A 163 -0.98 25.96 5.13
C PRO A 163 -2.49 25.75 5.26
N VAL A 164 -2.94 25.32 6.44
CA VAL A 164 -4.36 25.13 6.76
C VAL A 164 -4.93 26.45 7.27
N LYS A 165 -5.98 26.98 6.62
CA LYS A 165 -6.48 28.31 6.93
C LYS A 165 -7.66 28.32 7.89
N ALA A 166 -8.34 27.16 8.07
CA ALA A 166 -9.55 27.06 8.92
C ALA A 166 -9.71 25.64 9.48
N GLY A 167 -10.76 25.37 10.25
CA GLY A 167 -11.00 24.10 10.93
C GLY A 167 -10.07 23.88 12.12
N GLU A 168 -9.99 22.65 12.62
CA GLU A 168 -9.24 22.32 13.86
C GLU A 168 -7.73 22.57 13.76
N ASN A 169 -7.17 22.56 12.57
CA ASN A 169 -5.76 22.84 12.30
C ASN A 169 -5.53 24.23 11.70
N GLY A 170 -6.53 25.12 11.76
CA GLY A 170 -6.42 26.49 11.25
C GLY A 170 -5.19 27.22 11.80
N GLY A 171 -4.47 27.93 10.93
CA GLY A 171 -3.23 28.65 11.26
C GLY A 171 -1.96 27.80 11.31
N LYS A 172 -2.05 26.47 11.16
CA LYS A 172 -0.88 25.58 11.12
C LYS A 172 -0.44 25.29 9.68
N THR A 173 0.84 25.01 9.50
CA THR A 173 1.37 24.40 8.28
C THR A 173 1.68 22.93 8.55
N LEU A 174 0.99 22.03 7.83
CA LEU A 174 1.11 20.58 8.03
C LEU A 174 2.05 19.96 7.01
N PRO A 175 3.09 19.22 7.42
CA PRO A 175 3.89 18.41 6.51
C PRO A 175 3.14 17.13 6.17
N GLN A 176 2.85 16.89 4.90
CA GLN A 176 2.27 15.64 4.40
C GLN A 176 3.20 15.00 3.37
N ARG A 177 3.47 13.70 3.48
CA ARG A 177 4.40 12.98 2.62
C ARG A 177 3.74 11.78 1.96
N ASN A 178 4.20 11.43 0.76
CA ASN A 178 3.67 10.32 -0.05
C ASN A 178 2.15 10.44 -0.25
N VAL A 179 1.70 11.66 -0.52
CA VAL A 179 0.29 11.99 -0.69
C VAL A 179 -0.24 11.34 -1.97
N VAL A 180 -1.21 10.46 -1.84
CA VAL A 180 -1.85 9.80 -2.98
C VAL A 180 -2.63 10.82 -3.79
N ARG A 181 -2.43 10.77 -5.11
CA ARG A 181 -3.07 11.67 -6.09
C ARG A 181 -4.09 10.93 -6.95
N SER A 182 -3.89 9.63 -7.14
CA SER A 182 -4.75 8.80 -7.97
C SER A 182 -4.77 7.36 -7.45
N LEU A 183 -5.96 6.75 -7.51
CA LEU A 183 -6.21 5.35 -7.21
C LEU A 183 -7.03 4.76 -8.35
N LYS A 184 -6.45 3.87 -9.14
CA LYS A 184 -7.10 3.29 -10.31
C LYS A 184 -7.11 1.77 -10.24
N ARG A 185 -8.29 1.17 -10.36
CA ARG A 185 -8.41 -0.27 -10.54
C ARG A 185 -8.03 -0.64 -11.98
N LEU A 186 -7.02 -1.48 -12.16
CA LEU A 186 -6.57 -1.97 -13.46
C LEU A 186 -7.39 -3.17 -13.92
N GLY A 187 -7.82 -4.04 -12.99
CA GLY A 187 -8.60 -5.22 -13.28
C GLY A 187 -8.71 -6.16 -12.09
N GLY A 188 -9.34 -7.31 -12.30
CA GLY A 188 -9.36 -8.42 -11.34
C GLY A 188 -8.23 -9.41 -11.61
N TRP A 189 -7.82 -10.19 -10.59
CA TRP A 189 -6.86 -11.27 -10.71
C TRP A 189 -7.36 -12.52 -9.98
N GLN A 190 -7.29 -13.67 -10.67
CA GLN A 190 -7.85 -14.94 -10.20
C GLN A 190 -6.78 -16.04 -10.01
N GLY A 191 -5.51 -15.64 -9.92
CA GLY A 191 -4.39 -16.56 -9.70
C GLY A 191 -3.61 -16.93 -10.95
N GLN A 192 -4.08 -16.62 -12.14
CA GLN A 192 -3.34 -16.81 -13.39
C GLN A 192 -2.33 -15.67 -13.60
N ALA A 193 -1.27 -15.92 -14.36
CA ALA A 193 -0.40 -14.83 -14.81
C ALA A 193 -1.20 -13.89 -15.72
N GLU A 194 -1.22 -12.59 -15.39
CA GLU A 194 -2.03 -11.60 -16.12
C GLU A 194 -1.27 -10.29 -16.27
N THR A 195 -1.50 -9.60 -17.39
CA THR A 195 -0.83 -8.34 -17.70
C THR A 195 -1.85 -7.25 -17.96
N PHE A 196 -1.69 -6.11 -17.26
CA PHE A 196 -2.54 -4.94 -17.33
C PHE A 196 -1.80 -3.78 -17.99
N ALA A 197 -2.50 -2.93 -18.73
CA ALA A 197 -1.96 -1.65 -19.15
C ALA A 197 -1.85 -0.73 -17.92
N ALA A 198 -0.67 -0.17 -17.70
CA ALA A 198 -0.44 0.89 -16.73
C ALA A 198 -0.05 2.15 -17.53
N PRO A 199 -1.02 3.03 -17.83
CA PRO A 199 -0.72 4.25 -18.56
C PRO A 199 0.33 5.07 -17.80
N GLY A 200 1.19 5.74 -18.55
CA GLY A 200 2.31 6.50 -17.99
C GLY A 200 1.82 7.45 -16.89
N ALA A 201 2.52 7.43 -15.78
CA ALA A 201 2.30 8.35 -14.66
C ALA A 201 2.77 9.76 -15.02
N ASP A 202 2.22 10.76 -14.34
CA ASP A 202 2.84 12.09 -14.27
C ASP A 202 4.30 11.91 -13.79
N PRO A 203 5.31 12.41 -14.53
CA PRO A 203 6.72 12.22 -14.16
C PRO A 203 7.09 12.84 -12.79
N SER A 204 6.26 13.73 -12.25
CA SER A 204 6.41 14.28 -10.89
C SER A 204 5.92 13.34 -9.79
N LEU A 205 5.18 12.28 -10.15
CA LEU A 205 4.61 11.30 -9.24
C LEU A 205 5.41 9.99 -9.28
N ARG A 206 5.24 9.18 -8.26
CA ARG A 206 5.66 7.79 -8.23
C ARG A 206 4.45 6.88 -8.25
N SER A 207 4.65 5.68 -8.77
CA SER A 207 3.59 4.68 -8.87
C SER A 207 3.93 3.42 -8.11
N VAL A 208 2.91 2.83 -7.49
CA VAL A 208 2.95 1.48 -6.95
C VAL A 208 1.76 0.69 -7.46
N VAL A 209 1.95 -0.60 -7.61
CA VAL A 209 0.86 -1.54 -7.87
C VAL A 209 0.62 -2.38 -6.64
N LEU A 210 -0.65 -2.52 -6.29
CA LEU A 210 -1.11 -3.38 -5.21
C LEU A 210 -1.99 -4.50 -5.80
N VAL A 211 -1.71 -5.74 -5.45
CA VAL A 211 -2.63 -6.87 -5.67
C VAL A 211 -3.30 -7.14 -4.34
N GLN A 212 -4.60 -6.94 -4.27
CA GLN A 212 -5.35 -6.93 -3.02
C GLN A 212 -6.60 -7.80 -3.12
N GLY A 213 -6.85 -8.62 -2.11
CA GLY A 213 -8.13 -9.32 -1.99
C GLY A 213 -9.30 -8.34 -2.11
N VAL A 214 -10.36 -8.72 -2.82
CA VAL A 214 -11.53 -7.84 -3.03
C VAL A 214 -12.12 -7.32 -1.71
N ASP A 215 -12.87 -6.22 -1.78
CA ASP A 215 -13.61 -5.61 -0.66
C ASP A 215 -12.74 -5.26 0.56
N GLY A 216 -11.57 -4.66 0.35
CA GLY A 216 -10.67 -4.27 1.45
C GLY A 216 -9.91 -5.44 2.07
N GLY A 217 -9.81 -6.57 1.37
CA GLY A 217 -9.05 -7.73 1.83
C GLY A 217 -7.55 -7.47 1.90
N PRO A 218 -6.76 -8.50 2.27
CA PRO A 218 -5.32 -8.39 2.46
C PRO A 218 -4.58 -8.05 1.15
N ILE A 219 -3.50 -7.28 1.26
CA ILE A 219 -2.55 -7.07 0.17
C ILE A 219 -1.70 -8.33 0.02
N LEU A 220 -1.73 -8.91 -1.17
CA LEU A 220 -1.10 -10.17 -1.55
C LEU A 220 0.29 -9.94 -2.15
N ALA A 221 0.45 -8.84 -2.87
CA ALA A 221 1.69 -8.40 -3.47
C ALA A 221 1.67 -6.88 -3.70
N ALA A 222 2.84 -6.27 -3.67
CA ALA A 222 3.03 -4.87 -4.01
C ALA A 222 4.36 -4.67 -4.75
N GLY A 223 4.38 -3.72 -5.71
CA GLY A 223 5.57 -3.36 -6.47
C GLY A 223 5.63 -1.87 -6.77
N ARG A 224 6.84 -1.26 -6.63
CA ARG A 224 7.11 0.08 -7.15
C ARG A 224 7.36 0.00 -8.65
N LEU A 225 6.87 1.00 -9.42
CA LEU A 225 7.08 1.11 -10.86
C LEU A 225 8.19 2.10 -11.17
#